data_f1af4f66034eccc55668c332cff09e4d
#
_entry.id   f1af4f66034eccc55668c332cff09e4d
#
_cell.length_a   1.000
_cell.length_b   1.000
_cell.length_c   1.000
_cell.angle_alpha   90.00
_cell.angle_beta   90.00
_cell.angle_gamma   90.00
#
_symmetry.space_group_name_H-M   'P 1'
#
loop_
_entity.id
_entity.type
_entity.pdbx_description
1 polymer ?
#
loop_
_entity_poly.entity_id
_entity_poly.type
_entity_poly.pdbx_seq_one_letter_code
_entity_poly.pdbx_strand_id
1 'polypeptide(L)'
;TADNMDYIQRDAYMTGFSLDLVDIERLLYYTFVTEDGLTLHKSGSSALRRFVNARFTMYADVYYHRTNRAMDLHMQEIFEETVRLLFPFDPRVELDRYLGVSDWSLLEGVRQWAGDPDPRRSALAEAWARIVSREVKWKMAYDHMETMDQPRAKKFMSAQELEQAIRQGLPAALRDLPFRVDVARQDPRPLNPWTEETKKILIYDPATEK
;
A
#
# COMPACT_ATOMS: atom_id res chain seq x y z
N THR A 1 -13.45 -6.77 -3.48
CA THR A 1 -13.25 -6.80 -4.95
C THR A 1 -12.54 -8.10 -5.34
N ALA A 2 -12.68 -8.51 -6.61
CA ALA A 2 -12.00 -9.69 -7.15
C ALA A 2 -10.47 -9.55 -6.98
N ASP A 3 -9.93 -8.37 -7.20
CA ASP A 3 -8.53 -8.05 -6.99
C ASP A 3 -8.06 -8.36 -5.55
N ASN A 4 -8.82 -7.93 -4.53
CA ASN A 4 -8.47 -8.25 -3.14
C ASN A 4 -8.48 -9.77 -2.86
N MET A 5 -9.39 -10.50 -3.47
CA MET A 5 -9.46 -11.95 -3.31
C MET A 5 -8.28 -12.66 -3.97
N ASP A 6 -7.80 -12.14 -5.11
CA ASP A 6 -6.65 -12.67 -5.81
C ASP A 6 -5.35 -12.39 -5.03
N TYR A 7 -5.01 -11.12 -4.80
CA TYR A 7 -3.69 -10.83 -4.27
C TYR A 7 -3.48 -11.31 -2.83
N ILE A 8 -4.52 -11.31 -1.98
CA ILE A 8 -4.37 -11.78 -0.59
C ILE A 8 -3.94 -13.25 -0.55
N GLN A 9 -4.55 -14.12 -1.37
CA GLN A 9 -4.16 -15.53 -1.42
C GLN A 9 -2.77 -15.73 -2.04
N ARG A 10 -2.53 -15.08 -3.17
CA ARG A 10 -1.26 -15.18 -3.88
C ARG A 10 -0.09 -14.68 -3.05
N ASP A 11 -0.22 -13.52 -2.45
CA ASP A 11 0.85 -12.90 -1.68
C ASP A 11 1.12 -13.67 -0.39
N ALA A 12 0.09 -14.21 0.26
CA ALA A 12 0.27 -15.07 1.41
C ALA A 12 1.01 -16.36 1.04
N TYR A 13 0.65 -17.00 -0.07
CA TYR A 13 1.38 -18.16 -0.57
C TYR A 13 2.84 -17.82 -0.87
N MET A 14 3.10 -16.72 -1.57
CA MET A 14 4.44 -16.31 -1.97
C MET A 14 5.32 -15.87 -0.81
N THR A 15 4.73 -15.35 0.26
CA THR A 15 5.45 -14.93 1.48
C THR A 15 5.57 -16.04 2.53
N GLY A 16 4.95 -17.19 2.30
CA GLY A 16 4.90 -18.29 3.28
C GLY A 16 3.98 -17.99 4.46
N PHE A 17 3.10 -17.01 4.33
CA PHE A 17 2.14 -16.67 5.37
C PHE A 17 0.98 -17.68 5.35
N SER A 18 0.62 -18.24 6.51
CA SER A 18 -0.47 -19.23 6.58
C SER A 18 -1.83 -18.55 6.44
N LEU A 19 -2.59 -18.95 5.42
CA LEU A 19 -3.95 -18.49 5.15
C LEU A 19 -5.01 -19.59 5.40
N ASP A 20 -4.86 -20.42 6.37
CA ASP A 20 -5.83 -21.51 6.67
C ASP A 20 -7.29 -21.06 6.86
N LEU A 21 -7.56 -19.77 6.66
CA LEU A 21 -8.81 -19.15 7.09
C LEU A 21 -9.61 -18.47 5.97
N VAL A 22 -9.10 -18.42 4.73
CA VAL A 22 -9.80 -17.72 3.64
C VAL A 22 -10.51 -18.72 2.72
N ASP A 23 -11.83 -18.73 2.79
CA ASP A 23 -12.70 -19.56 1.96
C ASP A 23 -13.36 -18.67 0.89
N ILE A 24 -12.62 -18.43 -0.19
CA ILE A 24 -13.09 -17.59 -1.32
C ILE A 24 -14.25 -18.27 -2.06
N GLU A 25 -14.20 -19.58 -2.23
CA GLU A 25 -15.26 -20.32 -2.93
C GLU A 25 -16.60 -20.14 -2.20
N ARG A 26 -16.59 -20.26 -0.88
CA ARG A 26 -17.77 -20.02 -0.06
C ARG A 26 -18.24 -18.57 -0.15
N LEU A 27 -17.31 -17.61 -0.19
CA LEU A 27 -17.65 -16.21 -0.34
C LEU A 27 -18.35 -15.96 -1.68
N LEU A 28 -17.80 -16.49 -2.77
CA LEU A 28 -18.37 -16.36 -4.10
C LEU A 28 -19.72 -17.07 -4.21
N TYR A 29 -19.84 -18.28 -3.65
CA TYR A 29 -21.09 -19.07 -3.67
C TYR A 29 -22.27 -18.33 -3.02
N TYR A 30 -22.01 -17.58 -1.94
CA TYR A 30 -23.04 -16.83 -1.22
C TYR A 30 -23.18 -15.38 -1.69
N THR A 31 -22.46 -14.96 -2.72
CA THR A 31 -22.53 -13.60 -3.27
C THR A 31 -23.41 -13.59 -4.52
N PHE A 32 -24.33 -12.64 -4.60
CA PHE A 32 -25.22 -12.45 -5.75
C PHE A 32 -25.51 -10.94 -5.96
N VAL A 33 -26.11 -10.62 -7.08
CA VAL A 33 -26.44 -9.23 -7.43
C VAL A 33 -27.91 -8.98 -7.17
N THR A 34 -28.22 -7.89 -6.48
CA THR A 34 -29.57 -7.34 -6.28
C THR A 34 -29.69 -5.98 -6.96
N GLU A 35 -30.86 -5.38 -6.92
CA GLU A 35 -31.07 -4.01 -7.40
C GLU A 35 -30.20 -2.99 -6.66
N ASP A 36 -29.89 -3.24 -5.37
CA ASP A 36 -29.03 -2.41 -4.55
C ASP A 36 -27.52 -2.66 -4.77
N GLY A 37 -27.17 -3.68 -5.52
CA GLY A 37 -25.79 -4.03 -5.86
C GLY A 37 -25.35 -5.42 -5.42
N LEU A 38 -24.04 -5.56 -5.21
CA LEU A 38 -23.44 -6.83 -4.82
C LEU A 38 -23.80 -7.16 -3.38
N THR A 39 -24.53 -8.26 -3.18
CA THR A 39 -25.12 -8.63 -1.91
C THR A 39 -24.60 -10.02 -1.48
N LEU A 40 -24.33 -10.17 -0.20
CA LEU A 40 -23.91 -11.42 0.41
C LEU A 40 -25.07 -12.04 1.18
N HIS A 41 -25.37 -13.30 0.92
CA HIS A 41 -26.28 -14.07 1.77
C HIS A 41 -25.70 -14.21 3.19
N LYS A 42 -26.53 -14.11 4.22
CA LYS A 42 -26.13 -14.18 5.64
C LYS A 42 -25.25 -15.40 5.97
N SER A 43 -25.50 -16.54 5.33
CA SER A 43 -24.69 -17.76 5.51
C SER A 43 -23.22 -17.59 5.07
N GLY A 44 -22.92 -16.61 4.24
CA GLY A 44 -21.55 -16.24 3.82
C GLY A 44 -20.81 -15.32 4.78
N SER A 45 -21.50 -14.76 5.80
CA SER A 45 -20.92 -13.73 6.69
C SER A 45 -19.67 -14.20 7.44
N SER A 46 -19.58 -15.48 7.79
CA SER A 46 -18.38 -16.04 8.43
C SER A 46 -17.17 -16.06 7.50
N ALA A 47 -17.37 -16.40 6.23
CA ALA A 47 -16.30 -16.38 5.22
C ALA A 47 -15.84 -14.94 4.96
N LEU A 48 -16.77 -13.98 4.86
CA LEU A 48 -16.44 -12.58 4.74
C LEU A 48 -15.60 -12.07 5.90
N ARG A 49 -15.98 -12.37 7.14
CA ARG A 49 -15.25 -11.97 8.34
C ARG A 49 -13.81 -12.51 8.33
N ARG A 50 -13.65 -13.78 7.98
CA ARG A 50 -12.32 -14.40 7.86
C ARG A 50 -11.49 -13.72 6.80
N PHE A 51 -12.07 -13.42 5.65
CA PHE A 51 -11.40 -12.71 4.57
C PHE A 51 -10.95 -11.31 4.99
N VAL A 52 -11.81 -10.54 5.65
CA VAL A 52 -11.45 -9.19 6.15
C VAL A 52 -10.33 -9.27 7.19
N ASN A 53 -10.39 -10.25 8.10
CA ASN A 53 -9.32 -10.46 9.08
C ASN A 53 -8.01 -10.88 8.42
N ALA A 54 -8.04 -11.80 7.46
CA ALA A 54 -6.85 -12.20 6.71
C ALA A 54 -6.21 -11.01 5.98
N ARG A 55 -7.03 -10.17 5.34
CA ARG A 55 -6.56 -8.93 4.72
C ARG A 55 -5.91 -8.00 5.75
N PHE A 56 -6.54 -7.80 6.89
CA PHE A 56 -5.97 -6.98 7.97
C PHE A 56 -4.60 -7.50 8.40
N THR A 57 -4.48 -8.80 8.64
CA THR A 57 -3.23 -9.43 9.07
C THR A 57 -2.15 -9.33 8.00
N MET A 58 -2.48 -9.55 6.73
CA MET A 58 -1.52 -9.37 5.63
C MET A 58 -0.99 -7.94 5.55
N TYR A 59 -1.85 -6.95 5.78
CA TYR A 59 -1.38 -5.56 5.83
C TYR A 59 -0.48 -5.30 7.03
N ALA A 60 -0.87 -5.74 8.22
CA ALA A 60 -0.10 -5.50 9.44
C ALA A 60 1.28 -6.19 9.41
N ASP A 61 1.31 -7.45 9.00
CA ASP A 61 2.48 -8.30 9.19
C ASP A 61 3.39 -8.37 7.93
N VAL A 62 2.81 -8.15 6.73
CA VAL A 62 3.55 -8.27 5.46
C VAL A 62 3.74 -6.91 4.80
N TYR A 63 2.65 -6.23 4.42
CA TYR A 63 2.79 -5.01 3.62
C TYR A 63 3.32 -3.83 4.44
N TYR A 64 2.93 -3.72 5.72
CA TYR A 64 3.41 -2.66 6.62
C TYR A 64 4.59 -3.08 7.48
N HIS A 65 5.18 -4.23 7.16
CA HIS A 65 6.41 -4.64 7.84
C HIS A 65 7.48 -3.55 7.72
N ARG A 66 8.13 -3.25 8.84
CA ARG A 66 9.11 -2.15 8.95
C ARG A 66 10.16 -2.10 7.83
N THR A 67 10.59 -3.26 7.34
CA THR A 67 11.58 -3.32 6.25
C THR A 67 10.97 -2.86 4.93
N ASN A 68 9.74 -3.29 4.61
CA ASN A 68 9.04 -2.88 3.39
C ASN A 68 8.79 -1.38 3.41
N ARG A 69 8.32 -0.85 4.55
CA ARG A 69 8.10 0.60 4.71
C ARG A 69 9.39 1.40 4.58
N ALA A 70 10.51 0.90 5.12
CA ALA A 70 11.81 1.56 4.96
C ALA A 70 12.28 1.57 3.50
N MET A 71 12.01 0.51 2.74
CA MET A 71 12.29 0.46 1.30
C MET A 71 11.39 1.40 0.51
N ASP A 72 10.09 1.47 0.85
CA ASP A 72 9.15 2.42 0.25
C ASP A 72 9.61 3.87 0.44
N LEU A 73 10.04 4.24 1.64
CA LEU A 73 10.59 5.58 1.91
C LEU A 73 11.83 5.87 1.06
N HIS A 74 12.73 4.90 0.94
CA HIS A 74 13.92 5.05 0.10
C HIS A 74 13.53 5.23 -1.38
N MET A 75 12.58 4.43 -1.86
CA MET A 75 12.08 4.54 -3.23
C MET A 75 11.40 5.90 -3.47
N GLN A 76 10.56 6.38 -2.56
CA GLN A 76 9.89 7.67 -2.67
C GLN A 76 10.86 8.85 -2.83
N GLU A 77 12.05 8.77 -2.21
CA GLU A 77 13.07 9.83 -2.31
C GLU A 77 13.63 9.98 -3.72
N ILE A 78 13.64 8.92 -4.52
CA ILE A 78 14.31 8.89 -5.82
C ILE A 78 13.34 8.70 -7.00
N PHE A 79 12.12 8.26 -6.75
CA PHE A 79 11.19 7.81 -7.79
C PHE A 79 10.80 8.93 -8.76
N GLU A 80 10.45 10.10 -8.24
CA GLU A 80 9.99 11.21 -9.08
C GLU A 80 11.07 11.69 -10.05
N GLU A 81 12.29 11.86 -9.57
CA GLU A 81 13.42 12.28 -10.41
C GLU A 81 13.77 11.19 -11.43
N THR A 82 13.74 9.92 -11.02
CA THR A 82 13.96 8.78 -11.90
C THR A 82 12.98 8.79 -13.07
N VAL A 83 11.68 8.90 -12.76
CA VAL A 83 10.63 8.88 -13.79
C VAL A 83 10.77 10.06 -14.74
N ARG A 84 11.06 11.26 -14.24
CA ARG A 84 11.26 12.46 -15.07
C ARG A 84 12.44 12.31 -16.05
N LEU A 85 13.52 11.67 -15.61
CA LEU A 85 14.69 11.48 -16.46
C LEU A 85 14.56 10.32 -17.43
N LEU A 86 13.83 9.27 -17.02
CA LEU A 86 13.69 8.05 -17.82
C LEU A 86 12.57 8.17 -18.87
N PHE A 87 11.47 8.83 -18.50
CA PHE A 87 10.26 8.95 -19.30
C PHE A 87 9.87 10.43 -19.52
N PRO A 88 10.74 11.22 -20.20
CA PRO A 88 10.52 12.66 -20.36
C PRO A 88 9.51 12.99 -21.47
N PHE A 89 8.33 12.37 -21.41
CA PHE A 89 7.26 12.57 -22.41
C PHE A 89 5.89 12.79 -21.75
N ASP A 90 4.99 13.43 -22.46
CA ASP A 90 3.61 13.62 -22.00
C ASP A 90 2.74 12.40 -22.42
N PRO A 91 2.21 11.62 -21.48
CA PRO A 91 1.35 10.47 -21.79
C PRO A 91 0.14 10.79 -22.64
N ARG A 92 -0.36 12.03 -22.57
CA ARG A 92 -1.51 12.49 -23.36
C ARG A 92 -1.17 12.68 -24.84
N VAL A 93 0.10 12.86 -25.17
CA VAL A 93 0.60 13.06 -26.53
C VAL A 93 1.25 11.79 -27.07
N GLU A 94 1.97 11.07 -26.24
CA GLU A 94 2.76 9.89 -26.62
C GLU A 94 2.22 8.63 -25.92
N LEU A 95 0.93 8.33 -26.15
CA LEU A 95 0.24 7.22 -25.50
C LEU A 95 0.93 5.87 -25.71
N ASP A 96 1.39 5.59 -26.92
CA ASP A 96 2.05 4.31 -27.23
C ASP A 96 3.35 4.12 -26.43
N ARG A 97 4.09 5.20 -26.21
CA ARG A 97 5.27 5.16 -25.34
C ARG A 97 4.89 4.93 -23.89
N TYR A 98 3.82 5.57 -23.43
CA TYR A 98 3.32 5.40 -22.07
C TYR A 98 2.84 3.96 -21.83
N LEU A 99 2.17 3.35 -22.77
CA LEU A 99 1.72 1.94 -22.68
C LEU A 99 2.89 0.95 -22.60
N GLY A 100 4.08 1.34 -23.07
CA GLY A 100 5.32 0.56 -22.94
C GLY A 100 6.02 0.72 -21.59
N VAL A 101 5.56 1.63 -20.71
CA VAL A 101 6.14 1.81 -19.36
C VAL A 101 5.69 0.67 -18.45
N SER A 102 6.67 0.04 -17.84
CA SER A 102 6.46 -1.05 -16.87
C SER A 102 7.55 -1.02 -15.81
N ASP A 103 7.37 -1.78 -14.72
CA ASP A 103 8.42 -1.95 -13.70
C ASP A 103 9.73 -2.43 -14.32
N TRP A 104 9.65 -3.32 -15.31
CA TRP A 104 10.81 -3.84 -16.02
C TRP A 104 11.53 -2.78 -16.84
N SER A 105 10.80 -1.96 -17.61
CA SER A 105 11.40 -0.87 -18.40
C SER A 105 12.05 0.19 -17.51
N LEU A 106 11.48 0.45 -16.33
CA LEU A 106 12.07 1.34 -15.34
C LEU A 106 13.38 0.76 -14.80
N LEU A 107 13.35 -0.47 -14.27
CA LEU A 107 14.53 -1.11 -13.67
C LEU A 107 15.66 -1.29 -14.67
N GLU A 108 15.35 -1.69 -15.90
CA GLU A 108 16.37 -1.84 -16.96
C GLU A 108 16.93 -0.48 -17.38
N GLY A 109 16.09 0.52 -17.55
CA GLY A 109 16.52 1.87 -17.90
C GLY A 109 17.45 2.48 -16.85
N VAL A 110 17.11 2.33 -15.58
CA VAL A 110 17.96 2.80 -14.47
C VAL A 110 19.30 2.04 -14.43
N ARG A 111 19.28 0.74 -14.69
CA ARG A 111 20.49 -0.09 -14.73
C ARG A 111 21.49 0.40 -15.77
N GLN A 112 21.00 0.90 -16.91
CA GLN A 112 21.85 1.47 -17.97
C GLN A 112 22.57 2.75 -17.55
N TRP A 113 22.14 3.42 -16.48
CA TRP A 113 22.78 4.60 -15.91
C TRP A 113 23.99 4.28 -15.01
N ALA A 114 24.29 3.01 -14.79
CA ALA A 114 25.46 2.62 -14.02
C ALA A 114 26.74 3.14 -14.72
N GLY A 115 27.46 4.07 -14.05
CA GLY A 115 28.63 4.71 -14.64
C GLY A 115 28.32 5.79 -15.68
N ASP A 116 27.08 6.26 -15.78
CA ASP A 116 26.73 7.40 -16.64
C ASP A 116 27.55 8.64 -16.26
N PRO A 117 28.06 9.42 -17.25
CA PRO A 117 28.78 10.67 -16.98
C PRO A 117 27.94 11.76 -16.32
N ASP A 118 26.61 11.72 -16.42
CA ASP A 118 25.73 12.59 -15.62
C ASP A 118 25.71 12.11 -14.17
N PRO A 119 26.24 12.90 -13.22
CA PRO A 119 26.32 12.50 -11.82
C PRO A 119 24.94 12.23 -11.18
N ARG A 120 23.88 12.84 -11.69
CA ARG A 120 22.51 12.61 -11.20
C ARG A 120 22.03 11.21 -11.58
N ARG A 121 22.24 10.80 -12.84
CA ARG A 121 21.88 9.46 -13.31
C ARG A 121 22.70 8.39 -12.60
N SER A 122 23.99 8.60 -12.46
CA SER A 122 24.86 7.66 -11.74
C SER A 122 24.43 7.50 -10.27
N ALA A 123 24.12 8.62 -9.56
CA ALA A 123 23.63 8.57 -8.18
C ALA A 123 22.27 7.86 -8.05
N LEU A 124 21.36 8.09 -9.00
CA LEU A 124 20.08 7.37 -9.03
C LEU A 124 20.27 5.86 -9.28
N ALA A 125 21.15 5.48 -10.21
CA ALA A 125 21.46 4.08 -10.46
C ALA A 125 22.02 3.37 -9.22
N GLU A 126 22.92 4.03 -8.45
CA GLU A 126 23.43 3.49 -7.20
C GLU A 126 22.32 3.35 -6.15
N ALA A 127 21.44 4.34 -6.01
CA ALA A 127 20.33 4.29 -5.07
C ALA A 127 19.35 3.15 -5.42
N TRP A 128 19.01 2.98 -6.69
CA TRP A 128 18.19 1.86 -7.16
C TRP A 128 18.88 0.50 -6.97
N ALA A 129 20.18 0.41 -7.21
CA ALA A 129 20.95 -0.83 -6.95
C ALA A 129 20.83 -1.25 -5.47
N ARG A 130 20.90 -0.31 -4.52
CA ARG A 130 20.69 -0.59 -3.10
C ARG A 130 19.28 -1.09 -2.80
N ILE A 131 18.24 -0.49 -3.44
CA ILE A 131 16.85 -0.95 -3.28
C ILE A 131 16.72 -2.38 -3.81
N VAL A 132 17.19 -2.67 -5.00
CA VAL A 132 17.14 -4.01 -5.60
C VAL A 132 17.91 -5.06 -4.79
N SER A 133 19.06 -4.67 -4.20
CA SER A 133 19.85 -5.50 -3.30
C SER A 133 19.27 -5.58 -1.88
N ARG A 134 18.15 -4.93 -1.61
CA ARG A 134 17.49 -4.85 -0.28
C ARG A 134 18.39 -4.26 0.82
N GLU A 135 19.23 -3.30 0.46
CA GLU A 135 20.01 -2.53 1.42
C GLU A 135 19.12 -1.46 2.07
N VAL A 136 18.69 -1.73 3.28
CA VAL A 136 17.78 -0.85 4.01
C VAL A 136 18.48 0.42 4.47
N LYS A 137 18.12 1.57 3.90
CA LYS A 137 18.64 2.89 4.26
C LYS A 137 18.13 3.36 5.62
N TRP A 138 16.85 3.17 5.89
CA TRP A 138 16.17 3.65 7.08
C TRP A 138 15.99 2.55 8.11
N LYS A 139 16.27 2.85 9.37
CA LYS A 139 16.01 1.94 10.51
C LYS A 139 14.90 2.52 11.36
N MET A 140 13.97 1.68 11.76
CA MET A 140 12.89 2.08 12.65
C MET A 140 13.44 2.44 14.02
N ALA A 141 13.19 3.66 14.47
CA ALA A 141 13.56 4.15 15.79
C ALA A 141 12.39 4.06 16.77
N TYR A 142 11.17 4.24 16.28
CA TYR A 142 9.94 4.22 17.07
C TYR A 142 8.78 3.75 16.20
N ASP A 143 7.86 3.02 16.80
CA ASP A 143 6.61 2.57 16.20
C ASP A 143 5.45 2.81 17.15
N HIS A 144 4.31 3.23 16.60
CA HIS A 144 3.08 3.42 17.36
C HIS A 144 1.88 3.06 16.50
N MET A 145 1.03 2.17 17.01
CA MET A 145 -0.22 1.80 16.40
C MET A 145 -1.37 2.45 17.15
N GLU A 146 -2.16 3.26 16.45
CA GLU A 146 -3.38 3.84 17.01
C GLU A 146 -4.60 3.17 16.38
N THR A 147 -5.44 2.58 17.21
CA THR A 147 -6.73 2.00 16.80
C THR A 147 -7.81 3.06 16.92
N MET A 148 -8.54 3.30 15.83
CA MET A 148 -9.61 4.28 15.82
C MET A 148 -10.93 3.63 16.25
N ASP A 149 -11.26 3.73 17.53
CA ASP A 149 -12.54 3.23 18.06
C ASP A 149 -13.73 4.19 17.82
N GLN A 150 -13.50 5.39 17.31
CA GLN A 150 -14.56 6.36 17.09
C GLN A 150 -14.45 7.13 15.77
N PRO A 151 -15.60 7.36 15.08
CA PRO A 151 -15.65 8.09 13.80
C PRO A 151 -15.53 9.62 13.95
N ARG A 152 -15.13 10.13 15.10
CA ARG A 152 -14.85 11.55 15.23
C ARG A 152 -13.54 11.87 14.57
N ALA A 153 -13.64 12.58 13.46
CA ALA A 153 -12.55 13.14 12.70
C ALA A 153 -11.56 13.93 13.58
N LYS A 154 -10.68 13.23 14.29
CA LYS A 154 -9.41 13.84 14.66
C LYS A 154 -8.74 14.16 13.35
N LYS A 155 -8.46 15.43 13.13
CA LYS A 155 -7.64 15.88 12.00
C LYS A 155 -6.26 15.24 12.20
N PHE A 156 -6.00 14.16 11.46
CA PHE A 156 -4.69 13.53 11.54
C PHE A 156 -3.68 14.48 10.92
N MET A 157 -2.61 14.69 11.64
CA MET A 157 -1.43 15.37 11.11
C MET A 157 -0.89 14.56 9.91
N SER A 158 -0.46 15.25 8.89
CA SER A 158 0.30 14.64 7.81
C SER A 158 1.66 14.16 8.33
N ALA A 159 2.33 13.26 7.59
CA ALA A 159 3.68 12.83 7.96
C ALA A 159 4.64 14.02 8.11
N GLN A 160 4.51 15.04 7.26
CA GLN A 160 5.31 16.25 7.32
C GLN A 160 5.05 17.09 8.57
N GLU A 161 3.77 17.28 8.94
CA GLU A 161 3.40 18.00 10.17
C GLU A 161 3.91 17.28 11.42
N LEU A 162 3.83 15.93 11.44
CA LEU A 162 4.39 15.12 12.53
C LEU A 162 5.92 15.22 12.58
N GLU A 163 6.60 15.16 11.43
CA GLU A 163 8.05 15.32 11.37
C GLU A 163 8.49 16.68 11.94
N GLN A 164 7.79 17.74 11.58
CA GLN A 164 8.07 19.10 12.09
C GLN A 164 7.82 19.19 13.61
N ALA A 165 6.71 18.65 14.10
CA ALA A 165 6.39 18.66 15.52
C ALA A 165 7.42 17.87 16.35
N ILE A 166 7.83 16.70 15.87
CA ILE A 166 8.89 15.89 16.49
C ILE A 166 10.20 16.67 16.50
N ARG A 167 10.61 17.25 15.38
CA ARG A 167 11.86 18.01 15.26
C ARG A 167 11.91 19.20 16.22
N GLN A 168 10.80 19.89 16.41
CA GLN A 168 10.69 20.99 17.37
C GLN A 168 10.81 20.51 18.83
N GLY A 169 10.29 19.33 19.13
CA GLY A 169 10.35 18.71 20.47
C GLY A 169 11.71 18.09 20.83
N LEU A 170 12.58 17.84 19.83
CA LEU A 170 13.88 17.23 20.06
C LEU A 170 14.85 18.21 20.76
N PRO A 171 15.76 17.69 21.63
CA PRO A 171 16.89 18.44 22.15
C PRO A 171 17.71 19.04 20.99
N ALA A 172 18.31 20.21 21.22
CA ALA A 172 19.05 20.94 20.18
C ALA A 172 20.11 20.09 19.48
N ALA A 173 20.81 19.24 20.24
CA ALA A 173 21.85 18.33 19.70
C ALA A 173 21.32 17.26 18.72
N LEU A 174 20.01 16.99 18.72
CA LEU A 174 19.39 15.94 17.89
C LEU A 174 18.52 16.50 16.76
N ARG A 175 18.31 17.82 16.68
CA ARG A 175 17.41 18.44 15.69
C ARG A 175 17.88 18.27 14.26
N ASP A 176 19.18 18.18 14.05
CA ASP A 176 19.80 18.06 12.73
C ASP A 176 19.96 16.61 12.27
N LEU A 177 19.62 15.64 13.12
CA LEU A 177 19.65 14.25 12.71
C LEU A 177 18.63 13.98 11.61
N PRO A 178 19.02 13.27 10.55
CA PRO A 178 18.11 12.86 9.51
C PRO A 178 17.14 11.81 10.06
N PHE A 179 15.84 12.07 9.98
CA PHE A 179 14.78 11.10 10.24
C PHE A 179 13.60 11.34 9.31
N ARG A 180 12.74 10.36 9.17
CA ARG A 180 11.50 10.40 8.42
C ARG A 180 10.36 9.88 9.27
N VAL A 181 9.20 10.46 9.07
CA VAL A 181 7.95 9.97 9.63
C VAL A 181 7.17 9.28 8.53
N ASP A 182 6.85 8.02 8.73
CA ASP A 182 6.01 7.22 7.86
C ASP A 182 4.67 6.96 8.54
N VAL A 183 3.56 7.23 7.84
CA VAL A 183 2.21 7.03 8.34
C VAL A 183 1.48 6.06 7.43
N ALA A 184 1.50 4.78 7.82
CA ALA A 184 0.70 3.77 7.16
C ALA A 184 -0.75 3.84 7.68
N ARG A 185 -1.72 3.89 6.76
CA ARG A 185 -3.15 3.90 7.09
C ARG A 185 -3.83 2.72 6.43
N GLN A 186 -4.57 1.97 7.22
CA GLN A 186 -5.40 0.89 6.70
C GLN A 186 -6.84 1.10 7.15
N ASP A 187 -7.75 1.08 6.19
CA ASP A 187 -9.17 0.88 6.46
C ASP A 187 -9.49 -0.59 6.17
N PRO A 188 -9.82 -1.41 7.18
CA PRO A 188 -10.16 -2.81 6.98
C PRO A 188 -11.47 -3.00 6.22
N ARG A 189 -12.27 -1.94 6.10
CA ARG A 189 -13.53 -1.96 5.35
C ARG A 189 -13.26 -2.04 3.85
N PRO A 190 -14.05 -2.78 3.08
CA PRO A 190 -13.97 -2.75 1.64
C PRO A 190 -14.33 -1.34 1.16
N LEU A 191 -13.33 -0.67 0.58
CA LEU A 191 -13.52 0.66 0.02
C LEU A 191 -14.06 0.51 -1.41
N ASN A 192 -15.21 1.11 -1.67
CA ASN A 192 -15.54 1.52 -3.02
C ASN A 192 -14.98 2.95 -3.22
N PRO A 193 -13.91 3.16 -3.99
CA PRO A 193 -13.28 4.46 -4.13
C PRO A 193 -14.18 5.51 -4.82
N TRP A 194 -15.29 5.06 -5.42
CA TRP A 194 -16.16 5.90 -6.25
C TRP A 194 -17.41 6.43 -5.54
N THR A 195 -17.68 5.98 -4.30
CA THR A 195 -18.90 6.39 -3.58
C THR A 195 -18.62 6.59 -2.10
N GLU A 196 -18.73 7.83 -1.64
CA GLU A 196 -18.58 8.18 -0.22
C GLU A 196 -19.68 7.55 0.66
N GLU A 197 -20.84 7.24 0.11
CA GLU A 197 -22.00 6.76 0.86
C GLU A 197 -22.09 5.23 1.02
N THR A 198 -21.42 4.44 0.17
CA THR A 198 -21.57 2.98 0.15
C THR A 198 -20.38 2.21 0.71
N LYS A 199 -19.96 2.55 1.91
CA LYS A 199 -19.03 1.72 2.71
C LYS A 199 -19.72 0.52 3.35
N LYS A 200 -20.92 0.18 2.94
CA LYS A 200 -21.71 -0.91 3.51
C LYS A 200 -21.62 -2.14 2.63
N ILE A 201 -21.40 -3.28 3.26
CA ILE A 201 -21.59 -4.59 2.62
C ILE A 201 -23.06 -4.92 2.78
N LEU A 202 -23.74 -5.14 1.68
CA LEU A 202 -25.13 -5.54 1.68
C LEU A 202 -25.21 -7.02 2.09
N ILE A 203 -26.03 -7.30 3.10
CA ILE A 203 -26.24 -8.67 3.58
C ILE A 203 -27.73 -8.98 3.51
N TYR A 204 -28.07 -10.01 2.73
CA TYR A 204 -29.42 -10.53 2.66
C TYR A 204 -29.65 -11.55 3.77
N ASP A 205 -30.65 -11.28 4.60
CA ASP A 205 -31.14 -12.22 5.62
C ASP A 205 -32.50 -12.80 5.21
N PRO A 206 -32.59 -14.06 4.82
CA PRO A 206 -33.85 -14.68 4.40
C PRO A 206 -34.91 -14.75 5.51
N ALA A 207 -34.52 -14.61 6.77
CA ALA A 207 -35.45 -14.61 7.89
C ALA A 207 -36.19 -13.26 8.06
N THR A 208 -35.63 -12.17 7.49
CA THR A 208 -36.22 -10.84 7.60
C THR A 208 -36.66 -10.29 6.24
N GLU A 209 -36.44 -11.04 5.16
CA GLU A 209 -36.65 -10.60 3.76
C GLU A 209 -36.00 -9.24 3.42
N LYS A 210 -34.90 -8.93 4.09
CA LYS A 210 -34.14 -7.68 3.96
C LYS A 210 -32.68 -7.97 3.67
#